data_d05e9732cdb88b3b92a97739f02111d1
#
_entry.id   d05e9732cdb88b3b92a97739f02111d1
#
_cell.length_a   1.000
_cell.length_b   1.000
_cell.length_c   1.000
_cell.angle_alpha   90.00
_cell.angle_beta   90.00
_cell.angle_gamma   90.00
#
_symmetry.space_group_name_H-M   'P 1'
#
loop_
_entity.id
_entity.type
_entity.pdbx_description
1 polymer ?
#
loop_
_entity_poly.entity_id
_entity_poly.type
_entity_poly.pdbx_seq_one_letter_code
_entity_poly.pdbx_strand_id
1 'polypeptide(L)'
;MKTMATNQRPRKGIEMASPVSLRLPREMAEKVRRLAASEHRSTAEMVRVLTEEAIKMREFPDIVFTDGPTGRRATLRDGLDVWEVIEPYLLGGKDWLVLRQSYPEMDEPTLRAAVRYYESYPEEIESRIALNQAP
;
A
#
# COMPACT_ATOMS: atom_id res chain seq x y z
N MET A 1 -34.23 -17.20 11.74
CA MET A 1 -33.95 -16.76 11.49
C MET A 1 -33.11 -16.28 11.13
N LYS A 2 -32.80 -15.89 10.71
CA LYS A 2 -32.14 -15.49 10.16
C LYS A 2 -31.56 -14.51 10.36
N THR A 3 -30.84 -14.25 10.28
CA THR A 3 -30.27 -13.47 10.39
C THR A 3 -30.03 -12.63 9.91
N MET A 4 -29.96 -12.00 9.96
CA MET A 4 -29.73 -11.18 9.43
C MET A 4 -28.69 -10.80 9.28
N ALA A 5 -28.50 -10.86 8.80
CA ALA A 5 -27.50 -10.60 8.32
C ALA A 5 -27.17 -9.38 8.36
N THR A 6 -26.41 -9.04 8.70
CA THR A 6 -26.10 -7.94 8.74
C THR A 6 -25.91 -7.39 7.58
N ASN A 7 -26.33 -6.60 7.24
CA ASN A 7 -26.21 -5.93 6.23
C ASN A 7 -25.09 -5.09 6.25
N GLN A 8 -24.09 -5.32 7.02
CA GLN A 8 -23.04 -4.52 6.99
C GLN A 8 -22.30 -4.71 5.79
N ARG A 9 -22.04 -3.72 5.02
CA ARG A 9 -21.20 -3.84 3.94
C ARG A 9 -19.82 -3.97 4.44
N PRO A 10 -18.99 -4.83 3.85
CA PRO A 10 -17.60 -4.93 4.25
C PRO A 10 -16.93 -3.59 4.05
N ARG A 11 -15.98 -3.27 4.88
CA ARG A 11 -15.21 -2.09 4.67
C ARG A 11 -14.49 -2.24 3.38
N LYS A 12 -14.32 -1.10 2.70
CA LYS A 12 -13.65 -1.12 1.46
C LYS A 12 -12.29 -1.75 1.61
N GLY A 13 -11.99 -2.73 0.81
CA GLY A 13 -10.69 -3.39 0.82
C GLY A 13 -10.50 -4.43 1.90
N ILE A 14 -11.49 -4.60 2.77
CA ILE A 14 -11.34 -5.56 3.84
C ILE A 14 -12.56 -6.42 3.97
N GLU A 15 -12.54 -7.53 3.31
CA GLU A 15 -13.58 -8.52 3.47
C GLU A 15 -12.86 -9.80 3.84
N MET A 16 -13.14 -10.31 5.01
CA MET A 16 -12.41 -11.45 5.53
C MET A 16 -12.96 -12.74 4.96
N ALA A 17 -12.08 -13.52 4.37
CA ALA A 17 -12.43 -14.84 3.85
C ALA A 17 -12.20 -15.89 4.91
N SER A 18 -12.40 -17.15 4.55
CA SER A 18 -12.07 -18.27 5.42
C SER A 18 -10.57 -18.28 5.71
N PRO A 19 -10.16 -18.79 6.84
CA PRO A 19 -8.75 -18.88 7.17
C PRO A 19 -7.98 -19.73 6.16
N VAL A 20 -6.76 -19.35 5.91
CA VAL A 20 -5.85 -20.11 5.07
C VAL A 20 -4.72 -20.60 5.96
N SER A 21 -4.51 -21.92 5.96
CA SER A 21 -3.42 -22.49 6.73
C SER A 21 -2.26 -22.81 5.82
N LEU A 22 -1.06 -22.50 6.27
CA LEU A 22 0.11 -22.84 5.49
C LEU A 22 1.26 -23.15 6.43
N ARG A 23 2.21 -23.93 5.93
CA ARG A 23 3.41 -24.25 6.66
C ARG A 23 4.58 -23.58 6.00
N LEU A 24 5.44 -22.98 6.78
CA LEU A 24 6.64 -22.34 6.27
C LEU A 24 7.84 -23.22 6.61
N PRO A 25 8.83 -23.30 5.74
CA PRO A 25 10.09 -23.95 6.10
C PRO A 25 10.65 -23.27 7.35
N ARG A 26 11.38 -24.06 8.17
CA ARG A 26 11.86 -23.57 9.46
C ARG A 26 12.62 -22.25 9.33
N GLU A 27 13.55 -22.18 8.39
CA GLU A 27 14.37 -21.00 8.23
C GLU A 27 13.53 -19.78 7.86
N MET A 28 12.56 -19.96 6.98
CA MET A 28 11.67 -18.89 6.59
C MET A 28 10.80 -18.45 7.77
N ALA A 29 10.28 -19.41 8.54
CA ALA A 29 9.46 -19.09 9.71
C ALA A 29 10.26 -18.27 10.73
N GLU A 30 11.54 -18.58 10.91
CA GLU A 30 12.38 -17.83 11.83
C GLU A 30 12.60 -16.40 11.35
N LYS A 31 12.80 -16.21 10.04
CA LYS A 31 12.95 -14.89 9.46
C LYS A 31 11.68 -14.05 9.65
N VAL A 32 10.54 -14.66 9.43
CA VAL A 32 9.27 -13.97 9.62
C VAL A 32 9.08 -13.57 11.08
N ARG A 33 9.42 -14.46 12.02
CA ARG A 33 9.30 -14.14 13.43
C ARG A 33 10.19 -12.97 13.84
N ARG A 34 11.40 -12.91 13.28
CA ARG A 34 12.30 -11.80 13.59
C ARG A 34 11.76 -10.48 13.04
N LEU A 35 11.23 -10.51 11.81
CA LEU A 35 10.62 -9.32 11.25
C LEU A 35 9.41 -8.87 12.08
N ALA A 36 8.58 -9.83 12.48
CA ALA A 36 7.40 -9.53 13.28
C ALA A 36 7.80 -8.87 14.58
N ALA A 37 8.82 -9.43 15.26
CA ALA A 37 9.28 -8.86 16.51
C ALA A 37 9.82 -7.46 16.34
N SER A 38 10.55 -7.21 15.27
CA SER A 38 11.13 -5.88 15.02
C SER A 38 10.07 -4.84 14.75
N GLU A 39 8.89 -5.25 14.26
CA GLU A 39 7.80 -4.33 13.95
C GLU A 39 6.67 -4.41 14.97
N HIS A 40 6.88 -5.13 16.06
CA HIS A 40 5.87 -5.31 17.12
C HIS A 40 4.55 -5.87 16.56
N ARG A 41 4.66 -6.86 15.69
CA ARG A 41 3.51 -7.53 15.10
C ARG A 41 3.50 -8.99 15.47
N SER A 42 2.34 -9.64 15.39
CA SER A 42 2.30 -11.10 15.50
C SER A 42 2.88 -11.72 14.23
N THR A 43 3.30 -12.98 14.34
CA THR A 43 3.81 -13.71 13.18
C THR A 43 2.76 -13.78 12.07
N ALA A 44 1.52 -14.08 12.44
CA ALA A 44 0.44 -14.18 11.44
C ALA A 44 0.21 -12.84 10.74
N GLU A 45 0.24 -11.75 11.50
CA GLU A 45 0.07 -10.43 10.93
C GLU A 45 1.22 -10.08 10.00
N MET A 46 2.44 -10.46 10.38
CA MET A 46 3.60 -10.20 9.53
C MET A 46 3.50 -10.96 8.21
N VAL A 47 3.04 -12.22 8.25
CA VAL A 47 2.82 -12.97 7.01
C VAL A 47 1.83 -12.24 6.11
N ARG A 48 0.75 -11.71 6.71
CA ARG A 48 -0.25 -10.97 5.94
C ARG A 48 0.35 -9.73 5.30
N VAL A 49 1.13 -8.96 6.06
CA VAL A 49 1.76 -7.75 5.55
C VAL A 49 2.70 -8.06 4.39
N LEU A 50 3.54 -9.09 4.56
CA LEU A 50 4.47 -9.49 3.51
C LEU A 50 3.72 -9.95 2.25
N THR A 51 2.62 -10.66 2.44
CA THR A 51 1.81 -11.13 1.32
C THR A 51 1.16 -9.96 0.59
N GLU A 52 0.62 -9.00 1.33
CA GLU A 52 0.02 -7.82 0.73
C GLU A 52 1.03 -7.04 -0.11
N GLU A 53 2.22 -6.81 0.42
CA GLU A 53 3.25 -6.09 -0.32
C GLU A 53 3.64 -6.85 -1.58
N ALA A 54 3.81 -8.17 -1.47
CA ALA A 54 4.17 -8.97 -2.62
C ALA A 54 3.12 -8.90 -3.71
N ILE A 55 1.85 -8.96 -3.34
CA ILE A 55 0.75 -8.86 -4.30
C ILE A 55 0.76 -7.49 -4.97
N LYS A 56 0.90 -6.42 -4.19
CA LYS A 56 0.90 -5.07 -4.73
C LYS A 56 2.06 -4.86 -5.71
N MET A 57 3.23 -5.40 -5.39
CA MET A 57 4.38 -5.28 -6.29
C MET A 57 4.18 -6.08 -7.58
N ARG A 58 3.42 -7.17 -7.53
CA ARG A 58 3.10 -7.91 -8.76
C ARG A 58 2.06 -7.19 -9.59
N GLU A 59 1.10 -6.56 -8.93
CA GLU A 59 0.08 -5.77 -9.64
C GLU A 59 0.67 -4.50 -10.22
N PHE A 60 1.65 -3.93 -9.54
CA PHE A 60 2.26 -2.66 -9.93
C PHE A 60 3.78 -2.81 -9.93
N PRO A 61 4.36 -3.31 -11.03
CA PRO A 61 5.81 -3.58 -11.06
C PRO A 61 6.70 -2.34 -10.85
N ASP A 62 6.15 -1.14 -11.03
CA ASP A 62 6.90 0.08 -10.80
C ASP A 62 6.90 0.53 -9.33
N ILE A 63 6.21 -0.21 -8.49
CA ILE A 63 6.11 0.12 -7.07
C ILE A 63 6.99 -0.83 -6.27
N VAL A 64 7.72 -0.27 -5.31
CA VAL A 64 8.46 -1.06 -4.32
C VAL A 64 8.11 -0.50 -2.95
N PHE A 65 8.35 -1.29 -1.90
CA PHE A 65 8.08 -0.83 -0.54
C PHE A 65 9.40 -0.60 0.16
N THR A 66 9.54 0.55 0.80
CA THR A 66 10.78 0.92 1.47
C THR A 66 10.47 1.38 2.89
N ASP A 67 11.45 1.18 3.77
CA ASP A 67 11.36 1.66 5.14
C ASP A 67 11.82 3.11 5.22
N GLY A 68 11.26 3.83 6.16
CA GLY A 68 11.66 5.20 6.41
C GLY A 68 11.30 5.60 7.83
N PRO A 69 11.64 6.82 8.23
CA PRO A 69 11.40 7.29 9.60
C PRO A 69 9.92 7.24 9.99
N THR A 70 9.02 7.35 9.03
CA THR A 70 7.59 7.33 9.30
C THR A 70 6.97 6.00 8.92
N GLY A 71 7.77 4.96 8.79
CA GLY A 71 7.29 3.61 8.52
C GLY A 71 7.49 3.18 7.08
N ARG A 72 6.89 2.04 6.77
CA ARG A 72 7.01 1.43 5.45
C ARG A 72 6.08 2.14 4.48
N ARG A 73 6.52 2.36 3.25
CA ARG A 73 5.72 3.11 2.29
C ARG A 73 5.96 2.67 0.85
N ALA A 74 4.94 2.87 0.03
CA ALA A 74 5.03 2.58 -1.40
C ALA A 74 5.84 3.66 -2.09
N THR A 75 6.82 3.24 -2.87
CA THR A 75 7.78 4.13 -3.52
C THR A 75 7.87 3.76 -4.99
N LEU A 76 7.98 4.77 -5.84
CA LEU A 76 8.23 4.56 -7.26
C LEU A 76 9.70 4.20 -7.45
N ARG A 77 10.00 3.50 -8.53
CA ARG A 77 11.38 3.04 -8.76
C ARG A 77 12.37 4.18 -8.94
N ASP A 78 11.89 5.38 -9.30
CA ASP A 78 12.76 6.53 -9.42
C ASP A 78 13.07 7.19 -8.08
N GLY A 79 12.49 6.68 -6.99
CA GLY A 79 12.81 7.14 -5.65
C GLY A 79 11.78 8.01 -4.97
N LEU A 80 10.79 8.51 -5.73
CA LEU A 80 9.75 9.31 -5.11
C LEU A 80 8.69 8.42 -4.49
N ASP A 81 8.16 8.82 -3.36
CA ASP A 81 7.04 8.11 -2.74
C ASP A 81 5.78 8.35 -3.56
N VAL A 82 4.91 7.37 -3.61
CA VAL A 82 3.65 7.52 -4.35
C VAL A 82 2.86 8.70 -3.81
N TRP A 83 2.81 8.87 -2.48
CA TRP A 83 2.03 9.97 -1.90
C TRP A 83 2.55 11.34 -2.33
N GLU A 84 3.86 11.47 -2.57
CA GLU A 84 4.43 12.75 -3.01
C GLU A 84 3.91 13.15 -4.39
N VAL A 85 3.69 12.17 -5.24
CA VAL A 85 3.15 12.41 -6.58
C VAL A 85 1.66 12.64 -6.51
N ILE A 86 0.97 11.92 -5.64
CA ILE A 86 -0.48 11.99 -5.58
C ILE A 86 -0.99 13.25 -4.89
N GLU A 87 -0.26 13.78 -3.92
CA GLU A 87 -0.72 14.98 -3.24
C GLU A 87 -1.01 16.14 -4.19
N PRO A 88 -0.07 16.54 -5.08
CA PRO A 88 -0.40 17.59 -6.04
C PRO A 88 -1.48 17.17 -7.05
N TYR A 89 -1.57 15.88 -7.35
CA TYR A 89 -2.64 15.38 -8.22
C TYR A 89 -4.01 15.65 -7.59
N LEU A 90 -4.15 15.41 -6.29
CA LEU A 90 -5.40 15.69 -5.58
C LEU A 90 -5.66 17.18 -5.47
N LEU A 91 -4.63 17.95 -5.16
CA LEU A 91 -4.76 19.40 -5.04
C LEU A 91 -5.13 20.02 -6.39
N GLY A 92 -4.70 19.42 -7.47
CA GLY A 92 -5.04 19.89 -8.80
C GLY A 92 -6.35 19.36 -9.34
N GLY A 93 -7.18 18.74 -8.50
CA GLY A 93 -8.50 18.27 -8.91
C GLY A 93 -8.46 16.97 -9.69
N LYS A 94 -7.43 16.16 -9.50
CA LYS A 94 -7.24 14.88 -10.21
C LYS A 94 -7.12 15.12 -11.72
N ASP A 95 -6.44 16.18 -12.09
CA ASP A 95 -6.23 16.52 -13.49
C ASP A 95 -4.90 15.98 -13.96
N TRP A 96 -4.93 15.07 -14.92
CA TRP A 96 -3.73 14.44 -15.44
C TRP A 96 -2.75 15.44 -16.04
N LEU A 97 -3.26 16.46 -16.73
CA LEU A 97 -2.37 17.44 -17.35
C LEU A 97 -1.62 18.26 -16.31
N VAL A 98 -2.29 18.60 -15.22
CA VAL A 98 -1.65 19.32 -14.11
C VAL A 98 -0.57 18.43 -13.50
N LEU A 99 -0.87 17.17 -13.27
CA LEU A 99 0.11 16.24 -12.72
C LEU A 99 1.32 16.12 -13.64
N ARG A 100 1.06 15.95 -14.93
CA ARG A 100 2.13 15.80 -15.91
C ARG A 100 3.05 17.01 -15.92
N GLN A 101 2.47 18.21 -15.79
CA GLN A 101 3.23 19.43 -15.75
C GLN A 101 4.04 19.58 -14.46
N SER A 102 3.56 19.00 -13.38
CA SER A 102 4.24 19.06 -12.09
C SER A 102 5.50 18.19 -12.06
N TYR A 103 5.55 17.17 -12.90
CA TYR A 103 6.69 16.24 -12.95
C TYR A 103 7.13 16.03 -14.40
N PRO A 104 7.66 17.08 -15.03
CA PRO A 104 7.98 17.00 -16.46
C PRO A 104 9.10 16.03 -16.79
N GLU A 105 9.96 15.72 -15.80
CA GLU A 105 11.08 14.84 -16.05
C GLU A 105 10.77 13.37 -15.76
N MET A 106 9.62 13.09 -15.17
CA MET A 106 9.23 11.73 -14.90
C MET A 106 8.54 11.15 -16.13
N ASP A 107 8.84 9.92 -16.48
CA ASP A 107 8.21 9.35 -17.66
C ASP A 107 6.73 9.07 -17.40
N GLU A 108 5.96 9.10 -18.46
CA GLU A 108 4.52 8.97 -18.36
C GLU A 108 4.08 7.63 -17.75
N PRO A 109 4.68 6.49 -18.12
CA PRO A 109 4.27 5.21 -17.51
C PRO A 109 4.43 5.20 -15.99
N THR A 110 5.48 5.83 -15.46
CA THR A 110 5.71 5.89 -14.02
C THR A 110 4.65 6.75 -13.34
N LEU A 111 4.32 7.91 -13.92
CA LEU A 111 3.26 8.75 -13.38
C LEU A 111 1.92 8.04 -13.43
N ARG A 112 1.62 7.33 -14.51
CA ARG A 112 0.36 6.60 -14.61
C ARG A 112 0.31 5.46 -13.62
N ALA A 113 1.44 4.81 -13.34
CA ALA A 113 1.50 3.76 -12.34
C ALA A 113 1.16 4.31 -10.95
N ALA A 114 1.66 5.51 -10.62
CA ALA A 114 1.34 6.14 -9.35
C ALA A 114 -0.15 6.41 -9.23
N VAL A 115 -0.77 6.94 -10.29
CA VAL A 115 -2.21 7.25 -10.27
C VAL A 115 -3.02 5.95 -10.15
N ARG A 116 -2.66 4.91 -10.91
CA ARG A 116 -3.38 3.65 -10.83
C ARG A 116 -3.23 2.99 -9.47
N TYR A 117 -2.05 3.10 -8.86
CA TYR A 117 -1.84 2.58 -7.52
C TYR A 117 -2.75 3.30 -6.53
N TYR A 118 -2.80 4.62 -6.62
CA TYR A 118 -3.68 5.39 -5.76
C TYR A 118 -5.15 5.00 -5.95
N GLU A 119 -5.56 4.79 -7.19
CA GLU A 119 -6.95 4.41 -7.46
C GLU A 119 -7.30 3.04 -6.87
N SER A 120 -6.32 2.15 -6.79
CA SER A 120 -6.52 0.82 -6.22
C SER A 120 -6.42 0.84 -4.69
N TYR A 121 -5.60 1.70 -4.13
CA TYR A 121 -5.33 1.73 -2.70
C TYR A 121 -5.40 3.16 -2.17
N PRO A 122 -6.56 3.83 -2.35
CA PRO A 122 -6.65 5.26 -2.00
C PRO A 122 -6.45 5.53 -0.52
N GLU A 123 -6.95 4.66 0.35
CA GLU A 123 -6.85 4.90 1.79
C GLU A 123 -5.40 4.85 2.27
N GLU A 124 -4.63 3.95 1.70
CA GLU A 124 -3.21 3.85 2.05
C GLU A 124 -2.49 5.17 1.75
N ILE A 125 -2.71 5.71 0.58
CA ILE A 125 -2.01 6.91 0.13
C ILE A 125 -2.55 8.15 0.84
N GLU A 126 -3.87 8.23 1.00
CA GLU A 126 -4.48 9.37 1.70
C GLU A 126 -4.04 9.42 3.16
N SER A 127 -3.90 8.25 3.80
CA SER A 127 -3.39 8.19 5.17
C SER A 127 -1.95 8.69 5.24
N ARG A 128 -1.14 8.35 4.26
CA ARG A 128 0.25 8.79 4.23
C ARG A 128 0.33 10.31 4.03
N ILE A 129 -0.52 10.86 3.16
CA ILE A 129 -0.58 12.30 2.96
C ILE A 129 -0.98 13.00 4.26
N ALA A 130 -2.02 12.48 4.93
CA ALA A 130 -2.49 13.06 6.17
C ALA A 130 -1.40 13.02 7.24
N LEU A 131 -0.68 11.90 7.34
CA LEU A 131 0.41 11.77 8.30
C LEU A 131 1.51 12.81 8.04
N ASN A 132 1.81 13.06 6.78
CA ASN A 132 2.84 14.00 6.42
C ASN A 132 2.43 15.45 6.67
N GLN A 133 1.13 15.73 6.69
CA GLN A 133 0.63 17.07 6.94
C GLN A 133 0.43 17.35 8.43
N ALA A 134 0.52 16.34 9.28
CA ALA A 134 0.31 16.51 10.70
C ALA A 134 1.44 17.35 11.30
N PRO A 135 1.15 18.26 12.26
CA PRO A 135 2.17 19.08 12.89
C PRO A 135 3.12 18.28 13.77
#